data_2db0f333c629e3a5bb4d67b4c3346381
#
_entry.id   2db0f333c629e3a5bb4d67b4c3346381
#
_cell.length_a   1.000
_cell.length_b   1.000
_cell.length_c   1.000
_cell.angle_alpha   90.00
_cell.angle_beta   90.00
_cell.angle_gamma   90.00
#
_symmetry.space_group_name_H-M   'P 1'
#
loop_
_entity.id
_entity.type
_entity.pdbx_description
1 polymer ?
#
loop_
_entity_poly.entity_id
_entity_poly.type
_entity_poly.pdbx_seq_one_letter_code
_entity_poly.pdbx_strand_id
1 'polypeptide(L)'
;MILLQVFLPEITSGQNEKCNIINFASAPGESLSYIVSYNVFIFWTDVGVVNFTVSEAEKDKLKRLYLHGTGLSFPIWNWFFKVKDSYESWTDPVTLKPYEFKRDVYEGGYKIDIHYIFDRGRNIVCSTSSKTNKPEWKDTIKITECTYDVLSILYYTRNIDYSAYNPGDTIPVTILLDNELTNIYFRYLGKENIRVHGFGKFRCIKFSVYLVEGTLFEGGEDMEIWVTDDDNRIPLKINSPILVGSVKARIISMKGIKHRLNSRISKK
;
A
#
# COMPACT_ATOMS: atom_id res chain seq x y z
N MET A 1 1.89 -49.82 -14.76
CA MET A 1 2.55 -48.84 -13.86
C MET A 1 2.83 -47.59 -14.70
N ILE A 2 1.88 -46.66 -14.75
CA ILE A 2 1.95 -45.45 -15.57
C ILE A 2 2.39 -44.33 -14.63
N LEU A 3 3.59 -43.81 -14.86
CA LEU A 3 4.11 -42.63 -14.16
C LEU A 3 3.38 -41.39 -14.67
N LEU A 4 2.56 -40.81 -13.81
CA LEU A 4 1.98 -39.48 -14.02
C LEU A 4 3.05 -38.44 -13.68
N GLN A 5 3.72 -37.86 -14.68
CA GLN A 5 4.58 -36.68 -14.49
C GLN A 5 3.67 -35.48 -14.27
N VAL A 6 3.64 -34.99 -13.03
CA VAL A 6 3.06 -33.72 -12.67
C VAL A 6 4.00 -32.63 -13.17
N PHE A 7 3.63 -31.96 -14.27
CA PHE A 7 4.27 -30.72 -14.70
C PHE A 7 3.87 -29.62 -13.70
N LEU A 8 4.76 -29.32 -12.77
CA LEU A 8 4.73 -28.04 -12.06
C LEU A 8 5.23 -26.99 -13.05
N PRO A 9 4.51 -25.87 -13.27
CA PRO A 9 5.05 -24.78 -14.05
C PRO A 9 6.26 -24.22 -13.29
N GLU A 10 7.43 -24.36 -13.87
CA GLU A 10 8.61 -23.61 -13.44
C GLU A 10 8.28 -22.11 -13.56
N ILE A 11 8.21 -21.43 -12.43
CA ILE A 11 8.24 -19.97 -12.40
C ILE A 11 9.64 -19.61 -12.88
N THR A 12 9.75 -19.28 -14.17
CA THR A 12 10.99 -18.78 -14.77
C THR A 12 11.37 -17.48 -14.05
N SER A 13 12.28 -17.57 -13.10
CA SER A 13 12.98 -16.45 -12.51
C SER A 13 13.91 -15.89 -13.59
N GLY A 14 13.47 -14.79 -14.24
CA GLY A 14 14.29 -14.23 -15.33
C GLY A 14 13.71 -12.99 -16.02
N GLN A 15 12.77 -12.28 -15.38
CA GLN A 15 12.53 -10.89 -15.77
C GLN A 15 13.35 -9.99 -14.85
N ASN A 16 14.37 -9.31 -15.43
CA ASN A 16 14.98 -8.14 -14.81
C ASN A 16 13.83 -7.16 -14.51
N GLU A 17 13.33 -7.15 -13.28
CA GLU A 17 12.33 -6.19 -12.81
C GLU A 17 12.92 -4.80 -13.00
N LYS A 18 12.57 -4.13 -14.10
CA LYS A 18 12.89 -2.73 -14.29
C LYS A 18 11.96 -1.92 -13.41
N CYS A 19 12.32 -1.75 -12.14
CA CYS A 19 11.64 -0.82 -11.22
C CYS A 19 12.00 0.65 -11.55
N ASN A 20 12.05 0.99 -12.80
CA ASN A 20 12.40 2.31 -13.31
C ASN A 20 11.11 3.12 -13.53
N ILE A 21 10.49 3.55 -12.45
CA ILE A 21 9.46 4.57 -12.52
C ILE A 21 10.07 5.95 -12.26
N ILE A 22 9.38 6.97 -12.75
CA ILE A 22 9.61 8.36 -12.37
C ILE A 22 8.34 8.84 -11.65
N ASN A 23 8.49 9.40 -10.46
CA ASN A 23 7.37 9.91 -9.68
C ASN A 23 6.72 11.11 -10.39
N PHE A 24 5.61 10.88 -11.05
CA PHE A 24 4.78 11.92 -11.65
C PHE A 24 3.46 12.15 -10.89
N ALA A 25 2.96 11.16 -10.14
CA ALA A 25 1.61 11.15 -9.58
C ALA A 25 1.46 11.90 -8.26
N SER A 26 2.52 12.06 -7.47
CA SER A 26 2.46 12.70 -6.15
C SER A 26 3.50 13.81 -6.00
N ALA A 27 3.21 14.76 -5.09
CA ALA A 27 4.11 15.87 -4.77
C ALA A 27 3.95 16.28 -3.29
N PRO A 28 4.94 17.00 -2.73
CA PRO A 28 4.82 17.60 -1.41
C PRO A 28 3.58 18.49 -1.31
N GLY A 29 2.88 18.40 -0.16
CA GLY A 29 1.61 19.06 0.09
C GLY A 29 0.39 18.16 -0.13
N GLU A 30 0.55 16.98 -0.74
CA GLU A 30 -0.56 16.03 -0.88
C GLU A 30 -1.02 15.53 0.49
N SER A 31 -2.35 15.53 0.70
CA SER A 31 -2.99 14.96 1.88
C SER A 31 -4.29 14.27 1.46
N LEU A 32 -4.37 12.97 1.74
CA LEU A 32 -5.49 12.11 1.42
C LEU A 32 -6.05 11.51 2.71
N SER A 33 -7.36 11.63 2.95
CA SER A 33 -8.02 11.06 4.13
C SER A 33 -9.11 10.09 3.72
N TYR A 34 -9.21 8.99 4.47
CA TYR A 34 -10.16 7.90 4.23
C TYR A 34 -10.95 7.59 5.48
N ILE A 35 -12.23 7.34 5.33
CA ILE A 35 -13.03 6.68 6.36
C ILE A 35 -12.92 5.17 6.16
N VAL A 36 -12.71 4.47 7.27
CA VAL A 36 -12.67 3.00 7.30
C VAL A 36 -13.95 2.50 7.90
N SER A 37 -14.65 1.66 7.15
CA SER A 37 -15.89 1.00 7.59
C SER A 37 -15.65 -0.50 7.68
N TYR A 38 -16.20 -1.10 8.73
CA TYR A 38 -16.15 -2.53 8.98
C TYR A 38 -17.55 -3.13 8.90
N ASN A 39 -17.64 -4.31 8.30
CA ASN A 39 -18.89 -5.05 8.20
C ASN A 39 -18.90 -6.21 9.19
N VAL A 40 -19.86 -6.17 10.13
CA VAL A 40 -20.20 -7.30 10.98
C VAL A 40 -21.57 -7.82 10.53
N PHE A 41 -21.63 -9.01 9.98
CA PHE A 41 -22.81 -9.61 9.38
C PHE A 41 -23.37 -8.75 8.23
N ILE A 42 -24.51 -8.06 8.46
CA ILE A 42 -25.19 -7.23 7.43
C ILE A 42 -25.02 -5.72 7.67
N PHE A 43 -24.38 -5.31 8.75
CA PHE A 43 -24.26 -3.89 9.11
C PHE A 43 -22.86 -3.37 8.84
N TRP A 44 -22.80 -2.23 8.12
CA TRP A 44 -21.58 -1.45 7.93
C TRP A 44 -21.50 -0.35 8.97
N THR A 45 -20.38 -0.23 9.65
CA THR A 45 -20.13 0.84 10.62
C THR A 45 -18.79 1.48 10.37
N ASP A 46 -18.73 2.81 10.48
CA ASP A 46 -17.47 3.55 10.38
C ASP A 46 -16.70 3.38 11.68
N VAL A 47 -15.48 2.83 11.57
CA VAL A 47 -14.68 2.43 12.74
C VAL A 47 -13.43 3.28 12.95
N GLY A 48 -13.00 4.02 11.93
CA GLY A 48 -11.78 4.81 12.04
C GLY A 48 -11.47 5.64 10.79
N VAL A 49 -10.32 6.28 10.84
CA VAL A 49 -9.78 7.09 9.73
C VAL A 49 -8.35 6.68 9.42
N VAL A 50 -7.99 6.79 8.14
CA VAL A 50 -6.62 6.65 7.66
C VAL A 50 -6.25 7.92 6.92
N ASN A 51 -5.06 8.46 7.19
CA ASN A 51 -4.54 9.64 6.52
C ASN A 51 -3.19 9.31 5.90
N PHE A 52 -2.96 9.82 4.69
CA PHE A 52 -1.67 9.82 4.01
C PHE A 52 -1.27 11.23 3.67
N THR A 53 -0.01 11.58 3.96
CA THR A 53 0.56 12.88 3.63
C THR A 53 1.90 12.72 2.94
N VAL A 54 2.22 13.69 2.09
CA VAL A 54 3.50 13.79 1.40
C VAL A 54 4.10 15.16 1.71
N SER A 55 5.35 15.18 2.17
CA SER A 55 6.08 16.43 2.40
C SER A 55 7.53 16.31 1.94
N GLU A 56 8.23 17.43 1.83
CA GLU A 56 9.69 17.43 1.69
C GLU A 56 10.32 17.25 3.06
N ALA A 57 11.40 16.49 3.13
CA ALA A 57 12.27 16.39 4.28
C ALA A 57 13.73 16.48 3.84
N GLU A 58 14.56 17.09 4.65
CA GLU A 58 16.01 17.00 4.51
C GLU A 58 16.52 15.90 5.46
N LYS A 59 17.23 14.94 4.90
CA LYS A 59 17.86 13.88 5.66
C LYS A 59 19.22 13.57 5.06
N ASP A 60 20.26 13.49 5.93
CA ASP A 60 21.66 13.31 5.51
C ASP A 60 22.12 14.35 4.47
N LYS A 61 21.66 15.60 4.63
CA LYS A 61 21.90 16.73 3.69
C LYS A 61 21.35 16.51 2.27
N LEU A 62 20.44 15.55 2.11
CA LEU A 62 19.79 15.25 0.84
C LEU A 62 18.29 15.52 0.96
N LYS A 63 17.73 16.07 -0.11
CA LYS A 63 16.27 16.21 -0.23
C LYS A 63 15.64 14.83 -0.38
N ARG A 64 14.63 14.57 0.43
CA ARG A 64 13.83 13.36 0.45
C ARG A 64 12.36 13.68 0.29
N LEU A 65 11.61 12.76 -0.23
CA LEU A 65 10.16 12.77 -0.11
C LEU A 65 9.80 12.01 1.18
N TYR A 66 9.13 12.67 2.10
CA TYR A 66 8.63 12.08 3.34
C TYR A 66 7.16 11.70 3.17
N LEU A 67 6.91 10.41 3.21
CA LEU A 67 5.60 9.81 3.16
C LEU A 67 5.19 9.44 4.58
N HIS A 68 3.98 9.84 4.99
CA HIS A 68 3.47 9.51 6.31
C HIS A 68 2.03 9.00 6.21
N GLY A 69 1.79 7.81 6.78
CA GLY A 69 0.48 7.18 6.89
C GLY A 69 0.08 7.01 8.35
N THR A 70 -1.16 7.34 8.70
CA THR A 70 -1.69 7.09 10.05
C THR A 70 -3.03 6.38 9.97
N GLY A 71 -3.26 5.43 10.90
CA GLY A 71 -4.52 4.75 11.10
C GLY A 71 -5.02 4.93 12.54
N LEU A 72 -6.25 5.40 12.71
CA LEU A 72 -6.82 5.66 14.04
C LEU A 72 -8.26 5.12 14.11
N SER A 73 -8.55 4.29 15.11
CA SER A 73 -9.94 3.95 15.43
C SER A 73 -10.66 5.11 16.10
N PHE A 74 -11.97 5.24 15.86
CA PHE A 74 -12.78 6.20 16.59
C PHE A 74 -12.85 5.87 18.07
N PRO A 75 -12.89 6.88 18.96
CA PRO A 75 -12.89 6.67 20.42
C PRO A 75 -13.99 5.72 20.92
N ILE A 76 -15.15 5.71 20.25
CA ILE A 76 -16.28 4.84 20.58
C ILE A 76 -15.97 3.35 20.41
N TRP A 77 -14.98 2.99 19.59
CA TRP A 77 -14.55 1.60 19.33
C TRP A 77 -13.33 1.18 20.14
N ASN A 78 -12.62 2.14 20.79
CA ASN A 78 -11.36 1.87 21.48
C ASN A 78 -11.49 0.90 22.67
N TRP A 79 -12.68 0.75 23.23
CA TRP A 79 -12.94 -0.23 24.29
C TRP A 79 -12.96 -1.66 23.77
N PHE A 80 -13.32 -1.86 22.50
CA PHE A 80 -13.37 -3.17 21.85
C PHE A 80 -12.07 -3.49 21.11
N PHE A 81 -11.64 -2.61 20.22
CA PHE A 81 -10.41 -2.79 19.45
C PHE A 81 -9.80 -1.44 19.08
N LYS A 82 -8.82 -1.03 19.86
CA LYS A 82 -8.13 0.25 19.63
C LYS A 82 -7.07 0.08 18.58
N VAL A 83 -7.08 0.94 17.55
CA VAL A 83 -6.05 1.08 16.51
C VAL A 83 -5.38 2.44 16.64
N LYS A 84 -4.06 2.44 16.68
CA LYS A 84 -3.21 3.63 16.59
C LYS A 84 -1.93 3.27 15.85
N ASP A 85 -1.91 3.53 14.55
CA ASP A 85 -0.83 3.14 13.67
C ASP A 85 -0.18 4.36 13.04
N SER A 86 1.14 4.30 12.89
CA SER A 86 1.95 5.27 12.17
C SER A 86 2.97 4.55 11.28
N TYR A 87 3.05 4.99 10.04
CA TYR A 87 3.97 4.53 9.02
C TYR A 87 4.69 5.73 8.44
N GLU A 88 6.01 5.69 8.39
CA GLU A 88 6.83 6.76 7.87
C GLU A 88 7.84 6.19 6.88
N SER A 89 8.02 6.84 5.71
CA SER A 89 9.01 6.44 4.73
C SER A 89 9.71 7.65 4.14
N TRP A 90 11.04 7.67 4.17
CA TRP A 90 11.88 8.66 3.49
C TRP A 90 12.38 8.05 2.20
N THR A 91 11.92 8.59 1.08
CA THR A 91 12.17 8.02 -0.24
C THR A 91 12.95 8.98 -1.13
N ASP A 92 13.54 8.45 -2.17
CA ASP A 92 14.01 9.25 -3.30
C ASP A 92 12.82 9.95 -3.97
N PRO A 93 12.88 11.27 -4.20
CA PRO A 93 11.74 12.01 -4.75
C PRO A 93 11.40 11.64 -6.19
N VAL A 94 12.32 11.03 -6.93
CA VAL A 94 12.15 10.64 -8.34
C VAL A 94 11.75 9.18 -8.47
N THR A 95 12.47 8.27 -7.81
CA THR A 95 12.29 6.82 -7.97
C THR A 95 11.39 6.20 -6.90
N LEU A 96 11.05 6.95 -5.85
CA LEU A 96 10.31 6.49 -4.66
C LEU A 96 10.99 5.33 -3.92
N LYS A 97 12.24 5.00 -4.24
CA LYS A 97 13.01 3.98 -3.51
C LYS A 97 13.24 4.44 -2.08
N PRO A 98 12.88 3.63 -1.07
CA PRO A 98 13.04 4.02 0.32
C PRO A 98 14.51 3.99 0.76
N TYR A 99 14.86 4.94 1.64
CA TYR A 99 16.11 5.00 2.40
C TYR A 99 15.90 4.63 3.86
N GLU A 100 14.75 4.99 4.40
CA GLU A 100 14.37 4.69 5.77
C GLU A 100 12.86 4.47 5.85
N PHE A 101 12.46 3.55 6.69
CA PHE A 101 11.06 3.26 6.97
C PHE A 101 10.88 3.01 8.46
N LYS A 102 9.80 3.55 9.04
CA LYS A 102 9.38 3.28 10.41
C LYS A 102 7.92 2.86 10.42
N ARG A 103 7.64 1.91 11.30
CA ARG A 103 6.29 1.42 11.58
C ARG A 103 6.11 1.32 13.09
N ASP A 104 5.17 2.09 13.63
CA ASP A 104 4.70 2.02 15.02
C ASP A 104 3.22 1.66 14.99
N VAL A 105 2.88 0.46 15.39
CA VAL A 105 1.52 -0.12 15.30
C VAL A 105 1.05 -0.52 16.69
N TYR A 106 -0.18 -0.13 17.00
CA TYR A 106 -0.93 -0.58 18.15
C TYR A 106 -2.33 -1.03 17.74
N GLU A 107 -2.58 -2.33 17.79
CA GLU A 107 -3.84 -2.95 17.39
C GLU A 107 -4.34 -3.90 18.50
N GLY A 108 -5.44 -3.53 19.18
CA GLY A 108 -6.09 -4.39 20.18
C GLY A 108 -5.18 -4.86 21.33
N GLY A 109 -4.15 -4.10 21.69
CA GLY A 109 -3.14 -4.47 22.71
C GLY A 109 -1.85 -5.04 22.12
N TYR A 110 -1.84 -5.44 20.85
CA TYR A 110 -0.63 -5.86 20.16
C TYR A 110 0.17 -4.66 19.65
N LYS A 111 1.48 -4.66 19.88
CA LYS A 111 2.39 -3.61 19.44
C LYS A 111 3.44 -4.17 18.50
N ILE A 112 3.77 -3.39 17.48
CA ILE A 112 4.91 -3.61 16.60
C ILE A 112 5.63 -2.29 16.44
N ASP A 113 6.93 -2.29 16.63
CA ASP A 113 7.83 -1.20 16.25
C ASP A 113 8.90 -1.77 15.32
N ILE A 114 9.04 -1.16 14.15
CA ILE A 114 10.00 -1.58 13.12
C ILE A 114 10.69 -0.34 12.57
N HIS A 115 12.01 -0.41 12.48
CA HIS A 115 12.84 0.60 11.86
C HIS A 115 13.78 -0.05 10.84
N TYR A 116 13.65 0.33 9.57
CA TYR A 116 14.49 -0.12 8.47
C TYR A 116 15.38 1.00 7.96
N ILE A 117 16.66 0.70 7.79
CA ILE A 117 17.62 1.53 7.08
C ILE A 117 18.06 0.77 5.82
N PHE A 118 17.74 1.32 4.65
CA PHE A 118 18.06 0.72 3.35
C PHE A 118 19.45 1.17 2.88
N ASP A 119 20.41 0.26 2.85
CA ASP A 119 21.70 0.45 2.21
C ASP A 119 21.64 -0.09 0.77
N ARG A 120 21.34 0.81 -0.16
CA ARG A 120 21.20 0.47 -1.58
C ARG A 120 22.52 0.11 -2.24
N GLY A 121 23.65 0.62 -1.72
CA GLY A 121 25.00 0.31 -2.24
C GLY A 121 25.41 -1.14 -1.96
N ARG A 122 24.97 -1.69 -0.83
CA ARG A 122 25.24 -3.07 -0.42
C ARG A 122 24.07 -4.02 -0.67
N ASN A 123 22.93 -3.51 -1.13
CA ASN A 123 21.68 -4.25 -1.29
C ASN A 123 21.25 -4.99 0.01
N ILE A 124 21.26 -4.26 1.11
CA ILE A 124 20.81 -4.76 2.41
C ILE A 124 19.90 -3.76 3.10
N VAL A 125 19.09 -4.25 4.03
CA VAL A 125 18.37 -3.47 5.03
C VAL A 125 18.86 -3.86 6.41
N CYS A 126 19.25 -2.85 7.20
CA CYS A 126 19.46 -3.02 8.64
C CYS A 126 18.12 -2.78 9.33
N SER A 127 17.60 -3.79 9.99
CA SER A 127 16.34 -3.75 10.74
C SER A 127 16.61 -3.69 12.23
N THR A 128 15.82 -2.85 12.92
CA THR A 128 15.63 -2.92 14.37
C THR A 128 14.12 -3.09 14.58
N SER A 129 13.74 -4.14 15.27
CA SER A 129 12.32 -4.52 15.42
C SER A 129 11.99 -4.90 16.84
N SER A 130 10.76 -4.62 17.29
CA SER A 130 10.20 -5.14 18.53
C SER A 130 8.73 -5.46 18.36
N LYS A 131 8.21 -6.42 19.13
CA LYS A 131 6.77 -6.80 19.12
C LYS A 131 6.32 -7.07 20.55
N THR A 132 5.02 -7.01 20.80
CA THR A 132 4.44 -7.53 22.04
C THR A 132 4.97 -8.94 22.29
N ASN A 133 5.48 -9.20 23.50
CA ASN A 133 6.08 -10.48 23.91
C ASN A 133 7.41 -10.86 23.22
N LYS A 134 8.01 -9.96 22.44
CA LYS A 134 9.34 -10.14 21.89
C LYS A 134 10.16 -8.87 22.06
N PRO A 135 11.28 -8.89 22.83
CA PRO A 135 12.13 -7.72 23.02
C PRO A 135 12.75 -7.28 21.69
N GLU A 136 13.36 -6.11 21.67
CA GLU A 136 14.06 -5.60 20.51
C GLU A 136 15.10 -6.60 19.98
N TRP A 137 15.11 -6.77 18.67
CA TRP A 137 16.14 -7.52 17.94
C TRP A 137 16.59 -6.76 16.70
N LYS A 138 17.78 -7.06 16.24
CA LYS A 138 18.36 -6.50 15.01
C LYS A 138 18.57 -7.58 13.99
N ASP A 139 18.42 -7.22 12.73
CA ASP A 139 18.60 -8.12 11.60
C ASP A 139 19.22 -7.39 10.41
N THR A 140 19.81 -8.16 9.49
CA THR A 140 20.35 -7.67 8.23
C THR A 140 19.79 -8.51 7.10
N ILE A 141 18.94 -7.88 6.28
CA ILE A 141 18.15 -8.55 5.26
C ILE A 141 18.75 -8.19 3.90
N LYS A 142 19.07 -9.20 3.09
CA LYS A 142 19.45 -8.98 1.69
C LYS A 142 18.22 -8.56 0.90
N ILE A 143 18.35 -7.53 0.08
CA ILE A 143 17.26 -7.00 -0.76
C ILE A 143 17.66 -6.95 -2.23
N THR A 144 16.67 -6.78 -3.09
CA THR A 144 16.88 -6.45 -4.52
C THR A 144 16.80 -4.94 -4.75
N GLU A 145 17.19 -4.50 -5.93
CA GLU A 145 17.06 -3.10 -6.32
C GLU A 145 15.59 -2.63 -6.29
N CYS A 146 14.65 -3.55 -6.58
CA CYS A 146 13.20 -3.30 -6.66
C CYS A 146 12.46 -3.58 -5.35
N THR A 147 13.15 -3.62 -4.21
CA THR A 147 12.50 -3.80 -2.90
C THR A 147 11.99 -2.47 -2.34
N TYR A 148 10.73 -2.43 -1.96
CA TYR A 148 10.04 -1.29 -1.36
C TYR A 148 9.57 -1.62 0.05
N ASP A 149 9.31 -0.60 0.88
CA ASP A 149 8.51 -0.78 2.10
C ASP A 149 7.01 -0.70 1.78
N VAL A 150 6.17 -1.03 2.76
CA VAL A 150 4.71 -1.10 2.58
C VAL A 150 4.06 0.25 2.30
N LEU A 151 4.70 1.36 2.64
CA LEU A 151 4.17 2.70 2.37
C LEU A 151 4.66 3.22 1.01
N SER A 152 5.95 3.10 0.71
CA SER A 152 6.51 3.56 -0.57
C SER A 152 5.94 2.81 -1.77
N ILE A 153 5.59 1.52 -1.63
CA ILE A 153 4.97 0.75 -2.70
C ILE A 153 3.60 1.30 -3.12
N LEU A 154 2.83 1.87 -2.19
CA LEU A 154 1.53 2.48 -2.50
C LEU A 154 1.70 3.68 -3.43
N TYR A 155 2.75 4.47 -3.25
CA TYR A 155 3.06 5.60 -4.13
C TYR A 155 3.73 5.14 -5.42
N TYR A 156 4.57 4.10 -5.37
CA TYR A 156 5.16 3.50 -6.57
C TYR A 156 4.10 3.04 -7.56
N THR A 157 3.08 2.30 -7.11
CA THR A 157 2.02 1.78 -7.97
C THR A 157 1.22 2.86 -8.69
N ARG A 158 1.12 4.08 -8.14
CA ARG A 158 0.49 5.22 -8.79
C ARG A 158 1.25 5.73 -10.02
N ASN A 159 2.49 5.28 -10.22
CA ASN A 159 3.37 5.71 -11.31
C ASN A 159 3.56 4.65 -12.41
N ILE A 160 2.90 3.51 -12.31
CA ILE A 160 2.94 2.45 -13.31
C ILE A 160 2.14 2.88 -14.55
N ASP A 161 2.66 2.63 -15.74
CA ASP A 161 1.91 2.84 -16.97
C ASP A 161 0.95 1.67 -17.22
N TYR A 162 -0.29 1.85 -16.81
CA TYR A 162 -1.33 0.83 -16.96
C TYR A 162 -1.88 0.70 -18.39
N SER A 163 -1.49 1.57 -19.31
CA SER A 163 -1.91 1.45 -20.71
C SER A 163 -1.25 0.27 -21.43
N ALA A 164 -0.14 -0.22 -20.89
CA ALA A 164 0.59 -1.39 -21.39
C ALA A 164 -0.04 -2.74 -20.98
N TYR A 165 -1.06 -2.75 -20.12
CA TYR A 165 -1.63 -3.97 -19.56
C TYR A 165 -3.05 -4.25 -20.06
N ASN A 166 -3.37 -5.53 -20.23
CA ASN A 166 -4.72 -6.03 -20.52
C ASN A 166 -5.39 -6.49 -19.21
N PRO A 167 -6.75 -6.46 -19.13
CA PRO A 167 -7.46 -7.05 -17.99
C PRO A 167 -7.05 -8.51 -17.77
N GLY A 168 -6.64 -8.82 -16.53
CA GLY A 168 -6.10 -10.13 -16.14
C GLY A 168 -4.58 -10.16 -15.97
N ASP A 169 -3.84 -9.22 -16.57
CA ASP A 169 -2.38 -9.15 -16.41
C ASP A 169 -1.98 -8.82 -14.98
N THR A 170 -0.88 -9.42 -14.52
CA THR A 170 -0.32 -9.21 -13.18
C THR A 170 0.93 -8.36 -13.24
N ILE A 171 1.10 -7.53 -12.22
CA ILE A 171 2.24 -6.63 -12.03
C ILE A 171 2.91 -7.04 -10.72
N PRO A 172 4.01 -7.81 -10.80
CA PRO A 172 4.71 -8.27 -9.60
C PRO A 172 5.43 -7.12 -8.92
N VAL A 173 5.49 -7.15 -7.60
CA VAL A 173 6.28 -6.23 -6.77
C VAL A 173 6.86 -6.94 -5.57
N THR A 174 8.03 -6.52 -5.13
CA THR A 174 8.68 -7.05 -3.95
C THR A 174 8.64 -6.02 -2.83
N ILE A 175 8.08 -6.41 -1.69
CA ILE A 175 8.03 -5.58 -0.47
C ILE A 175 8.83 -6.22 0.65
N LEU A 176 9.36 -5.38 1.53
CA LEU A 176 9.89 -5.82 2.81
C LEU A 176 8.80 -5.62 3.88
N LEU A 177 8.30 -6.73 4.40
CA LEU A 177 7.26 -6.78 5.42
C LEU A 177 7.70 -7.71 6.56
N ASP A 178 7.61 -7.24 7.80
CA ASP A 178 7.93 -8.02 9.00
C ASP A 178 9.32 -8.72 8.98
N ASN A 179 10.32 -8.06 8.39
CA ASN A 179 11.70 -8.54 8.16
C ASN A 179 11.81 -9.65 7.09
N GLU A 180 10.79 -9.85 6.28
CA GLU A 180 10.79 -10.84 5.20
C GLU A 180 10.52 -10.19 3.85
N LEU A 181 11.25 -10.64 2.81
CA LEU A 181 10.94 -10.25 1.44
C LEU A 181 9.69 -11.00 0.99
N THR A 182 8.68 -10.24 0.64
CA THR A 182 7.42 -10.79 0.19
C THR A 182 7.15 -10.36 -1.25
N ASN A 183 6.95 -11.34 -2.12
CA ASN A 183 6.52 -11.11 -3.48
C ASN A 183 4.99 -11.07 -3.53
N ILE A 184 4.44 -9.92 -3.89
CA ILE A 184 3.02 -9.74 -4.12
C ILE A 184 2.79 -9.28 -5.56
N TYR A 185 1.55 -9.25 -6.00
CA TYR A 185 1.21 -8.68 -7.30
C TYR A 185 -0.11 -7.92 -7.25
N PHE A 186 -0.21 -6.96 -8.17
CA PHE A 186 -1.45 -6.29 -8.50
C PHE A 186 -1.95 -6.87 -9.81
N ARG A 187 -3.22 -7.29 -9.86
CA ARG A 187 -3.86 -7.72 -11.11
C ARG A 187 -4.71 -6.59 -11.65
N TYR A 188 -4.42 -6.17 -12.87
CA TYR A 188 -5.24 -5.18 -13.57
C TYR A 188 -6.59 -5.78 -13.98
N LEU A 189 -7.70 -5.18 -13.53
CA LEU A 189 -9.05 -5.66 -13.83
C LEU A 189 -9.79 -4.78 -14.86
N GLY A 190 -9.10 -3.77 -15.41
CA GLY A 190 -9.69 -2.86 -16.39
C GLY A 190 -10.17 -1.55 -15.79
N LYS A 191 -11.10 -0.89 -16.51
CA LYS A 191 -11.62 0.42 -16.14
C LYS A 191 -13.11 0.37 -15.88
N GLU A 192 -13.57 1.08 -14.86
CA GLU A 192 -14.99 1.25 -14.59
C GLU A 192 -15.29 2.62 -13.98
N ASN A 193 -16.58 2.98 -13.98
CA ASN A 193 -17.04 4.21 -13.36
C ASN A 193 -17.63 3.92 -11.99
N ILE A 194 -17.12 4.58 -10.95
CA ILE A 194 -17.69 4.49 -9.61
C ILE A 194 -18.27 5.83 -9.15
N ARG A 195 -19.23 5.78 -8.24
CA ARG A 195 -19.70 6.96 -7.49
C ARG A 195 -19.04 6.98 -6.12
N VAL A 196 -18.42 8.11 -5.80
CA VAL A 196 -17.81 8.36 -4.48
C VAL A 196 -18.68 9.39 -3.75
N HIS A 197 -19.12 9.05 -2.55
CA HIS A 197 -19.96 9.93 -1.73
C HIS A 197 -19.23 11.26 -1.43
N GLY A 198 -19.91 12.38 -1.62
CA GLY A 198 -19.34 13.72 -1.44
C GLY A 198 -18.49 14.23 -2.63
N PHE A 199 -18.03 13.36 -3.54
CA PHE A 199 -17.16 13.75 -4.65
C PHE A 199 -17.78 13.59 -6.04
N GLY A 200 -18.81 12.75 -6.20
CA GLY A 200 -19.47 12.52 -7.49
C GLY A 200 -19.03 11.23 -8.18
N LYS A 201 -19.04 11.21 -9.53
CA LYS A 201 -18.71 10.05 -10.35
C LYS A 201 -17.32 10.19 -10.96
N PHE A 202 -16.55 9.10 -10.97
CA PHE A 202 -15.18 9.06 -11.50
C PHE A 202 -15.02 7.89 -12.47
N ARG A 203 -14.19 8.10 -13.51
CA ARG A 203 -13.55 7.00 -14.23
C ARG A 203 -12.43 6.47 -13.34
N CYS A 204 -12.36 5.16 -13.19
CA CYS A 204 -11.36 4.50 -12.35
C CYS A 204 -10.69 3.36 -13.10
N ILE A 205 -9.47 3.09 -12.71
CA ILE A 205 -8.74 1.87 -12.97
C ILE A 205 -9.00 0.97 -11.75
N LYS A 206 -9.33 -0.29 -11.99
CA LYS A 206 -9.59 -1.29 -10.95
C LYS A 206 -8.47 -2.33 -10.90
N PHE A 207 -8.07 -2.69 -9.70
CA PHE A 207 -7.10 -3.75 -9.41
C PHE A 207 -7.63 -4.71 -8.36
N SER A 208 -7.21 -5.97 -8.43
CA SER A 208 -7.09 -6.82 -7.25
C SER A 208 -5.64 -6.86 -6.78
N VAL A 209 -5.46 -7.06 -5.48
CA VAL A 209 -4.14 -7.16 -4.86
C VAL A 209 -4.04 -8.50 -4.18
N TYR A 210 -2.97 -9.24 -4.47
CA TYR A 210 -2.65 -10.45 -3.74
C TYR A 210 -2.19 -10.08 -2.32
N LEU A 211 -2.91 -10.57 -1.34
CA LEU A 211 -2.58 -10.38 0.07
C LEU A 211 -1.85 -11.61 0.61
N VAL A 212 -0.85 -11.34 1.42
CA VAL A 212 -0.16 -12.39 2.17
C VAL A 212 -1.02 -12.76 3.37
N GLU A 213 -1.16 -14.05 3.64
CA GLU A 213 -1.80 -14.55 4.85
C GLU A 213 -1.15 -13.94 6.10
N GLY A 214 -1.97 -13.45 7.02
CA GLY A 214 -1.49 -12.77 8.22
C GLY A 214 -2.59 -12.62 9.27
N THR A 215 -2.35 -11.77 10.25
CA THR A 215 -3.25 -11.58 11.41
C THR A 215 -4.66 -11.09 11.03
N LEU A 216 -4.80 -10.37 9.91
CA LEU A 216 -6.07 -9.78 9.47
C LEU A 216 -6.58 -10.36 8.15
N PHE A 217 -5.74 -11.00 7.34
CA PHE A 217 -6.07 -11.47 6.01
C PHE A 217 -5.89 -12.99 5.90
N GLU A 218 -6.82 -13.64 5.19
CA GLU A 218 -6.72 -15.09 4.88
C GLU A 218 -5.71 -15.41 3.78
N GLY A 219 -5.14 -14.38 3.13
CA GLY A 219 -4.36 -14.54 1.92
C GLY A 219 -5.24 -14.67 0.67
N GLY A 220 -4.70 -14.34 -0.50
CA GLY A 220 -5.43 -14.41 -1.77
C GLY A 220 -5.58 -13.07 -2.48
N GLU A 221 -6.31 -13.07 -3.62
CA GLU A 221 -6.53 -11.88 -4.47
C GLU A 221 -7.85 -11.16 -4.17
N ASP A 222 -8.21 -11.00 -2.92
CA ASP A 222 -9.56 -10.55 -2.57
C ASP A 222 -9.65 -9.03 -2.28
N MET A 223 -8.51 -8.33 -2.14
CA MET A 223 -8.53 -6.89 -1.99
C MET A 223 -8.73 -6.21 -3.34
N GLU A 224 -9.78 -5.43 -3.48
CA GLU A 224 -10.06 -4.62 -4.65
C GLU A 224 -9.78 -3.14 -4.39
N ILE A 225 -9.12 -2.47 -5.33
CA ILE A 225 -8.77 -1.05 -5.26
C ILE A 225 -9.23 -0.34 -6.52
N TRP A 226 -9.88 0.82 -6.37
CA TRP A 226 -10.25 1.73 -7.45
C TRP A 226 -9.43 3.00 -7.33
N VAL A 227 -8.61 3.27 -8.34
CA VAL A 227 -7.82 4.51 -8.43
C VAL A 227 -8.36 5.41 -9.53
N THR A 228 -8.16 6.73 -9.43
CA THR A 228 -8.57 7.68 -10.48
C THR A 228 -7.87 7.36 -11.81
N ASP A 229 -8.62 7.36 -12.92
CA ASP A 229 -8.08 7.22 -14.28
C ASP A 229 -7.59 8.58 -14.81
N ASP A 230 -6.61 9.14 -14.11
CA ASP A 230 -5.90 10.38 -14.44
C ASP A 230 -4.47 10.34 -13.88
N ASP A 231 -3.70 11.40 -14.07
CA ASP A 231 -2.28 11.44 -13.69
C ASP A 231 -2.04 11.42 -12.17
N ASN A 232 -3.04 11.64 -11.33
CA ASN A 232 -2.89 11.53 -9.88
C ASN A 232 -2.97 10.08 -9.39
N ARG A 233 -3.74 9.20 -10.07
CA ARG A 233 -3.93 7.80 -9.67
C ARG A 233 -4.27 7.63 -8.19
N ILE A 234 -5.19 8.48 -7.68
CA ILE A 234 -5.58 8.49 -6.26
C ILE A 234 -6.49 7.29 -5.97
N PRO A 235 -6.19 6.46 -4.97
CA PRO A 235 -7.12 5.45 -4.48
C PRO A 235 -8.40 6.12 -3.96
N LEU A 236 -9.55 5.81 -4.56
CA LEU A 236 -10.84 6.37 -4.15
C LEU A 236 -11.62 5.44 -3.23
N LYS A 237 -11.44 4.14 -3.44
CA LYS A 237 -12.13 3.08 -2.71
C LYS A 237 -11.26 1.84 -2.64
N ILE A 238 -11.28 1.18 -1.49
CA ILE A 238 -10.64 -0.11 -1.23
C ILE A 238 -11.70 -0.99 -0.59
N ASN A 239 -11.82 -2.23 -1.04
CA ASN A 239 -12.59 -3.28 -0.38
C ASN A 239 -11.65 -4.43 -0.09
N SER A 240 -11.67 -4.95 1.13
CA SER A 240 -10.88 -6.12 1.49
C SER A 240 -11.69 -7.03 2.39
N PRO A 241 -11.89 -8.30 2.04
CA PRO A 241 -12.29 -9.29 3.01
C PRO A 241 -11.18 -9.44 4.05
N ILE A 242 -11.58 -9.78 5.25
CA ILE A 242 -10.67 -10.12 6.36
C ILE A 242 -11.20 -11.39 7.01
N LEU A 243 -10.42 -12.02 7.90
CA LEU A 243 -10.77 -13.27 8.57
C LEU A 243 -12.20 -13.30 9.15
N VAL A 244 -12.70 -12.16 9.60
CA VAL A 244 -14.09 -12.02 10.07
C VAL A 244 -14.69 -10.77 9.44
N GLY A 245 -15.54 -10.94 8.43
CA GLY A 245 -16.23 -9.84 7.76
C GLY A 245 -15.43 -9.18 6.64
N SER A 246 -15.58 -7.87 6.47
CA SER A 246 -14.93 -7.10 5.42
C SER A 246 -14.61 -5.69 5.88
N VAL A 247 -13.57 -5.09 5.33
CA VAL A 247 -13.19 -3.70 5.52
C VAL A 247 -13.34 -2.93 4.22
N LYS A 248 -13.85 -1.72 4.29
CA LYS A 248 -13.86 -0.74 3.21
C LYS A 248 -13.16 0.52 3.63
N ALA A 249 -12.27 1.03 2.79
CA ALA A 249 -11.79 2.39 2.91
C ALA A 249 -12.33 3.24 1.77
N ARG A 250 -12.81 4.43 2.08
CA ARG A 250 -13.40 5.39 1.13
C ARG A 250 -12.81 6.76 1.34
N ILE A 251 -12.37 7.41 0.27
CA ILE A 251 -11.83 8.76 0.31
C ILE A 251 -12.85 9.76 0.85
N ILE A 252 -12.44 10.62 1.78
CA ILE A 252 -13.24 11.71 2.36
C ILE A 252 -12.59 13.08 2.22
N SER A 253 -11.28 13.14 1.90
CA SER A 253 -10.57 14.39 1.62
C SER A 253 -9.42 14.15 0.65
N MET A 254 -9.25 15.10 -0.28
CA MET A 254 -8.11 15.18 -1.21
C MET A 254 -7.64 16.63 -1.23
N LYS A 255 -6.41 16.90 -0.80
CA LYS A 255 -5.79 18.23 -0.78
C LYS A 255 -4.39 18.16 -1.36
N GLY A 256 -3.90 19.24 -1.94
CA GLY A 256 -2.53 19.34 -2.46
C GLY A 256 -2.18 18.34 -3.56
N ILE A 257 -3.18 17.80 -4.26
CA ILE A 257 -2.98 16.87 -5.38
C ILE A 257 -2.22 17.55 -6.51
N LYS A 258 -1.32 16.85 -7.14
CA LYS A 258 -0.38 17.40 -8.12
C LYS A 258 -1.02 17.80 -9.43
N HIS A 259 -2.00 17.02 -9.91
CA HIS A 259 -2.63 17.21 -11.21
C HIS A 259 -4.12 17.49 -11.08
N ARG A 260 -4.73 18.02 -12.15
CA ARG A 260 -6.17 18.21 -12.22
C ARG A 260 -6.89 16.85 -12.21
N LEU A 261 -8.02 16.74 -11.51
CA LEU A 261 -8.88 15.54 -11.49
C LEU A 261 -9.66 15.37 -12.79
N ASN A 262 -8.98 14.95 -13.87
CA ASN A 262 -9.57 14.76 -15.18
C ASN A 262 -10.45 13.49 -15.27
N SER A 263 -10.35 12.60 -14.29
CA SER A 263 -11.19 11.39 -14.17
C SER A 263 -12.60 11.70 -13.66
N ARG A 264 -12.82 12.88 -13.05
CA ARG A 264 -14.13 13.26 -12.52
C ARG A 264 -15.12 13.52 -13.66
N ILE A 265 -16.23 12.79 -13.64
CA ILE A 265 -17.29 12.90 -14.65
C ILE A 265 -18.26 14.01 -14.21
N SER A 266 -18.30 15.12 -14.97
CA SER A 266 -19.28 16.18 -14.76
C SER A 266 -20.68 15.64 -15.00
N LYS A 267 -21.67 16.06 -14.18
CA LYS A 267 -23.07 15.93 -14.59
C LYS A 267 -23.25 16.84 -15.81
N LYS A 268 -23.65 16.29 -16.95
CA LYS A 268 -24.23 17.06 -18.03
C LYS A 268 -25.57 17.62 -17.59
#